data_aaacdffc7daf26d28d0352d7906115a5
#
_entry.id   aaacdffc7daf26d28d0352d7906115a5
#
_cell.length_a   1.000
_cell.length_b   1.000
_cell.length_c   1.000
_cell.angle_alpha   90.00
_cell.angle_beta   90.00
_cell.angle_gamma   90.00
#
_symmetry.space_group_name_H-M   'P 1'
#
loop_
_entity.id
_entity.type
_entity.pdbx_description
1 polymer ?
#
loop_
_entity_poly.entity_id
_entity_poly.type
_entity_poly.pdbx_seq_one_letter_code
_entity_poly.pdbx_strand_id
1 'polypeptide(L)'
;MEKKILATVGEKEITNLDVENALKSLDPYQAMHFQTEEGKKQLLEDLVNQELFYMQAKEDQLHNDEDFRAEMKKIEENMLKQYAINKVLSNVTLTEEE
;
A
#
# COMPACT_ATOMS: atom_id res chain seq x y z
N MET A 1 14.81 -1.08 13.36
CA MET A 1 14.78 -2.46 12.84
C MET A 1 15.54 -2.54 11.55
N GLU A 2 16.39 -3.53 11.43
CA GLU A 2 17.21 -3.66 10.23
C GLU A 2 16.38 -4.09 9.02
N LYS A 3 16.70 -3.48 7.89
CA LYS A 3 16.09 -3.83 6.63
C LYS A 3 16.74 -5.12 6.09
N LYS A 4 15.91 -6.11 5.81
CA LYS A 4 16.38 -7.39 5.29
C LYS A 4 15.59 -7.73 4.02
N ILE A 5 16.30 -8.01 2.94
CA ILE A 5 15.67 -8.37 1.67
C ILE A 5 15.19 -9.82 1.76
N LEU A 6 13.90 -10.03 1.57
CA LEU A 6 13.28 -11.36 1.64
C LEU A 6 13.02 -11.94 0.26
N ALA A 7 12.79 -11.10 -0.73
CA ALA A 7 12.54 -11.54 -2.10
C ALA A 7 12.90 -10.43 -3.06
N THR A 8 13.13 -10.81 -4.32
CA THR A 8 13.42 -9.86 -5.40
C THR A 8 12.55 -10.21 -6.60
N VAL A 9 11.85 -9.21 -7.13
CA VAL A 9 11.03 -9.39 -8.33
C VAL A 9 11.47 -8.32 -9.33
N GLY A 10 12.25 -8.74 -10.34
CA GLY A 10 12.89 -7.80 -11.24
C GLY A 10 13.83 -6.89 -10.46
N GLU A 11 13.60 -5.58 -10.54
CA GLU A 11 14.38 -4.60 -9.79
C GLU A 11 13.79 -4.28 -8.43
N LYS A 12 12.59 -4.77 -8.16
CA LYS A 12 11.90 -4.51 -6.90
C LYS A 12 12.36 -5.47 -5.82
N GLU A 13 12.76 -4.92 -4.68
CA GLU A 13 13.13 -5.69 -3.50
C GLU A 13 11.97 -5.67 -2.50
N ILE A 14 11.61 -6.85 -2.01
CA ILE A 14 10.60 -6.98 -0.96
C ILE A 14 11.34 -7.30 0.33
N THR A 15 11.15 -6.47 1.33
CA THR A 15 11.89 -6.54 2.58
C THR A 15 10.99 -6.95 3.74
N ASN A 16 11.60 -7.24 4.87
CA ASN A 16 10.87 -7.49 6.11
C ASN A 16 9.99 -6.31 6.51
N LEU A 17 10.42 -5.07 6.17
CA LEU A 17 9.63 -3.88 6.46
C LEU A 17 8.37 -3.84 5.62
N ASP A 18 8.44 -4.30 4.37
CA ASP A 18 7.26 -4.40 3.51
C ASP A 18 6.25 -5.37 4.07
N VAL A 19 6.71 -6.51 4.58
CA VAL A 19 5.83 -7.50 5.21
C VAL A 19 5.18 -6.93 6.45
N GLU A 20 5.95 -6.23 7.30
CA GLU A 20 5.40 -5.60 8.49
C GLU A 20 4.38 -4.52 8.17
N ASN A 21 4.65 -3.71 7.15
CA ASN A 21 3.71 -2.68 6.72
C ASN A 21 2.42 -3.30 6.17
N ALA A 22 2.54 -4.42 5.45
CA ALA A 22 1.37 -5.14 4.97
C ALA A 22 0.55 -5.68 6.13
N LEU A 23 1.20 -6.22 7.16
CA LEU A 23 0.52 -6.68 8.37
C LEU A 23 -0.24 -5.55 9.06
N LYS A 24 0.36 -4.36 9.13
CA LYS A 24 -0.26 -3.20 9.77
C LYS A 24 -1.48 -2.70 9.01
N SER A 25 -1.53 -2.92 7.71
CA SER A 25 -2.67 -2.49 6.90
C SER A 25 -3.85 -3.48 6.94
N LEU A 26 -3.63 -4.67 7.51
CA LEU A 26 -4.70 -5.65 7.71
C LEU A 26 -5.48 -5.31 8.98
N ASP A 27 -6.75 -5.74 9.02
CA ASP A 27 -7.49 -5.62 10.27
C ASP A 27 -6.89 -6.55 11.32
N PRO A 28 -7.15 -6.31 12.63
CA PRO A 28 -6.51 -7.12 13.68
C PRO A 28 -6.78 -8.61 13.57
N TYR A 29 -7.94 -8.98 13.07
CA TYR A 29 -8.30 -10.38 12.93
C TYR A 29 -7.46 -11.07 11.87
N GLN A 30 -7.32 -10.43 10.71
CA GLN A 30 -6.49 -10.93 9.62
C GLN A 30 -5.01 -10.90 10.00
N ALA A 31 -4.58 -9.85 10.69
CA ALA A 31 -3.21 -9.73 11.12
C ALA A 31 -2.80 -10.89 12.04
N MET A 32 -3.69 -11.30 12.93
CA MET A 32 -3.44 -12.46 13.79
C MET A 32 -3.16 -13.72 12.98
N HIS A 33 -3.94 -13.93 11.92
CA HIS A 33 -3.79 -15.09 11.06
C HIS A 33 -2.41 -15.12 10.38
N PHE A 34 -1.90 -13.95 10.00
CA PHE A 34 -0.64 -13.83 9.28
C PHE A 34 0.58 -13.60 10.17
N GLN A 35 0.42 -13.60 11.50
CA GLN A 35 1.55 -13.41 12.42
C GLN A 35 2.40 -14.64 12.63
N THR A 36 1.90 -15.82 12.27
CA THR A 36 2.69 -17.04 12.34
C THR A 36 3.78 -17.04 11.27
N GLU A 37 4.79 -17.88 11.42
CA GLU A 37 5.85 -17.99 10.40
C GLU A 37 5.28 -18.40 9.05
N GLU A 38 4.35 -19.34 9.05
CA GLU A 38 3.68 -19.77 7.81
C GLU A 38 2.84 -18.64 7.22
N GLY A 39 2.14 -17.90 8.08
CA GLY A 39 1.35 -16.77 7.63
C GLY A 39 2.20 -15.67 7.02
N LYS A 40 3.33 -15.36 7.64
CA LYS A 40 4.25 -14.36 7.10
C LYS A 40 4.84 -14.79 5.77
N LYS A 41 5.13 -16.08 5.62
CA LYS A 41 5.63 -16.63 4.37
C LYS A 41 4.58 -16.52 3.27
N GLN A 42 3.33 -16.82 3.60
CA GLN A 42 2.23 -16.68 2.66
C GLN A 42 2.03 -15.23 2.26
N LEU A 43 2.13 -14.31 3.22
CA LEU A 43 2.01 -12.89 2.94
C LEU A 43 3.13 -12.41 2.02
N LEU A 44 4.34 -12.91 2.22
CA LEU A 44 5.46 -12.62 1.33
C LEU A 44 5.18 -13.11 -0.08
N GLU A 45 4.65 -14.33 -0.22
CA GLU A 45 4.27 -14.86 -1.53
C GLU A 45 3.21 -14.00 -2.21
N ASP A 46 2.24 -13.52 -1.43
CA ASP A 46 1.21 -12.63 -1.96
C ASP A 46 1.81 -11.32 -2.45
N LEU A 47 2.77 -10.76 -1.72
CA LEU A 47 3.45 -9.54 -2.14
C LEU A 47 4.25 -9.75 -3.42
N VAL A 48 4.92 -10.90 -3.54
CA VAL A 48 5.64 -11.26 -4.76
C VAL A 48 4.68 -11.33 -5.94
N ASN A 49 3.53 -12.01 -5.74
CA ASN A 49 2.53 -12.14 -6.79
C ASN A 49 1.97 -10.79 -7.20
N GLN A 50 1.73 -9.89 -6.26
CA GLN A 50 1.26 -8.54 -6.56
C GLN A 50 2.26 -7.78 -7.42
N GLU A 51 3.55 -7.92 -7.13
CA GLU A 51 4.58 -7.27 -7.94
C GLU A 51 4.64 -7.85 -9.35
N LEU A 52 4.47 -9.16 -9.49
CA LEU A 52 4.42 -9.80 -10.81
C LEU A 52 3.24 -9.30 -11.62
N PHE A 53 2.06 -9.20 -11.01
CA PHE A 53 0.88 -8.63 -11.67
C PHE A 53 1.11 -7.18 -12.07
N TYR A 54 1.75 -6.41 -11.20
CA TYR A 54 2.06 -5.02 -11.49
C TYR A 54 2.97 -4.89 -12.70
N MET A 55 4.02 -5.71 -12.76
CA MET A 55 4.95 -5.72 -13.89
C MET A 55 4.23 -6.08 -15.19
N GLN A 56 3.37 -7.11 -15.13
CA GLN A 56 2.61 -7.53 -16.28
C GLN A 56 1.64 -6.43 -16.74
N ALA A 57 0.99 -5.77 -15.78
CA ALA A 57 0.07 -4.68 -16.09
C ALA A 57 0.79 -3.53 -16.79
N LYS A 58 2.02 -3.23 -16.37
CA LYS A 58 2.81 -2.19 -17.03
C LYS A 58 3.20 -2.58 -18.45
N GLU A 59 3.60 -3.83 -18.65
CA GLU A 59 3.90 -4.34 -19.99
C GLU A 59 2.70 -4.25 -20.91
N ASP A 60 1.52 -4.60 -20.39
CA ASP A 60 0.27 -4.57 -21.15
C ASP A 60 -0.29 -3.14 -21.26
N GLN A 61 0.39 -2.17 -20.67
CA GLN A 61 -0.01 -0.76 -20.69
C GLN A 61 -1.40 -0.53 -20.10
N LEU A 62 -1.77 -1.30 -19.09
CA LEU A 62 -3.07 -1.15 -18.44
C LEU A 62 -3.22 0.20 -17.74
N HIS A 63 -2.11 0.84 -17.39
CA HIS A 63 -2.13 2.18 -16.79
C HIS A 63 -2.55 3.27 -17.79
N ASN A 64 -2.60 2.95 -19.09
CA ASN A 64 -3.08 3.84 -20.13
C ASN A 64 -4.55 3.58 -20.52
N ASP A 65 -5.15 2.54 -19.91
CA ASP A 65 -6.55 2.22 -20.14
C ASP A 65 -7.43 3.36 -19.62
N GLU A 66 -8.46 3.73 -20.42
CA GLU A 66 -9.38 4.82 -20.07
C GLU A 66 -10.11 4.55 -18.76
N ASP A 67 -10.55 3.32 -18.54
CA ASP A 67 -11.25 2.95 -17.31
C ASP A 67 -10.34 3.10 -16.10
N PHE A 68 -9.11 2.66 -16.22
CA PHE A 68 -8.13 2.80 -15.17
C PHE A 68 -7.85 4.26 -14.84
N ARG A 69 -7.68 5.07 -15.88
CA ARG A 69 -7.42 6.51 -15.71
C ARG A 69 -8.58 7.23 -15.06
N ALA A 70 -9.80 6.84 -15.41
CA ALA A 70 -11.01 7.41 -14.81
C ALA A 70 -11.07 7.07 -13.32
N GLU A 71 -10.76 5.82 -12.96
CA GLU A 71 -10.73 5.39 -11.57
C GLU A 71 -9.63 6.13 -10.79
N MET A 72 -8.46 6.27 -11.37
CA MET A 72 -7.35 6.99 -10.73
C MET A 72 -7.69 8.45 -10.49
N LYS A 73 -8.39 9.06 -11.43
CA LYS A 73 -8.81 10.45 -11.27
C LYS A 73 -9.76 10.61 -10.10
N LYS A 74 -10.69 9.68 -9.95
CA LYS A 74 -11.61 9.69 -8.80
C LYS A 74 -10.86 9.52 -7.48
N ILE A 75 -9.91 8.59 -7.46
CA ILE A 75 -9.09 8.35 -6.27
C ILE A 75 -8.29 9.60 -5.93
N GLU A 76 -7.68 10.23 -6.91
CA GLU A 76 -6.91 11.45 -6.71
C GLU A 76 -7.80 12.57 -6.16
N GLU A 77 -8.97 12.76 -6.72
CA GLU A 77 -9.90 13.78 -6.24
C GLU A 77 -10.30 13.55 -4.79
N ASN A 78 -10.62 12.29 -4.46
CA ASN A 78 -11.03 11.94 -3.10
C ASN A 78 -9.87 12.10 -2.11
N MET A 79 -8.67 11.72 -2.50
CA MET A 79 -7.49 11.88 -1.66
C MET A 79 -7.16 13.35 -1.42
N LEU A 80 -7.28 14.17 -2.47
CA LEU A 80 -7.03 15.61 -2.33
C LEU A 80 -8.05 16.25 -1.39
N LYS A 81 -9.33 15.86 -1.51
CA LYS A 81 -10.37 16.37 -0.61
C LYS A 81 -10.06 15.98 0.82
N GLN A 82 -9.72 14.73 1.04
CA GLN A 82 -9.42 14.22 2.38
C GLN A 82 -8.19 14.91 2.97
N TYR A 83 -7.16 15.05 2.15
CA TYR A 83 -5.92 15.70 2.57
C TYR A 83 -6.17 17.17 2.92
N ALA A 84 -6.94 17.88 2.09
CA ALA A 84 -7.28 19.28 2.30
C ALA A 84 -8.11 19.47 3.57
N ILE A 85 -9.08 18.58 3.78
CA ILE A 85 -9.92 18.62 4.98
C ILE A 85 -9.08 18.44 6.24
N ASN A 86 -8.18 17.46 6.22
CA ASN A 86 -7.30 17.19 7.36
C ASN A 86 -6.41 18.39 7.66
N LYS A 87 -5.91 19.04 6.63
CA LYS A 87 -5.04 20.19 6.78
C LYS A 87 -5.80 21.40 7.35
N VAL A 88 -7.00 21.63 6.86
CA VAL A 88 -7.86 22.73 7.37
C VAL A 88 -8.24 22.46 8.82
N LEU A 89 -8.65 21.25 9.14
CA LEU A 89 -9.03 20.89 10.51
C LEU A 89 -7.84 21.01 11.46
N SER A 90 -6.67 20.64 11.01
CA SER A 90 -5.46 20.78 11.82
C SER A 90 -5.19 22.25 12.15
N ASN A 91 -5.37 23.14 11.18
CA ASN A 91 -5.19 24.58 11.39
C ASN A 91 -6.26 25.14 12.32
N VAL A 92 -7.51 24.69 12.15
CA VAL A 92 -8.62 25.14 13.02
C VAL A 92 -8.39 24.69 14.45
N THR A 93 -7.93 23.46 14.63
CA THR A 93 -7.63 22.93 15.97
C THR A 93 -6.55 23.76 16.66
N LEU A 94 -5.51 24.13 15.93
CA LEU A 94 -4.44 24.97 16.47
C LEU A 94 -4.96 26.35 16.88
N THR A 95 -5.84 26.91 16.07
CA THR A 95 -6.44 28.23 16.36
C THR A 95 -7.31 28.17 17.61
N GLU A 96 -8.06 27.10 17.79
CA GLU A 96 -8.93 26.93 18.95
C GLU A 96 -8.14 26.78 20.25
N GLU A 97 -6.99 26.17 20.19
CA GLU A 97 -6.12 25.99 21.37
C GLU A 97 -5.49 27.30 21.85
N GLU A 98 -5.41 28.28 21.00
CA GLU A 98 -4.93 29.60 21.36
C GLU A 98 -6.00 30.42 22.08
#